data_7a7f03c892835f506355db0fb47063fd
#
_entry.id   7a7f03c892835f506355db0fb47063fd
#
_cell.length_a   1.000
_cell.length_b   1.000
_cell.length_c   1.000
_cell.angle_alpha   90.00
_cell.angle_beta   90.00
_cell.angle_gamma   90.00
#
_symmetry.space_group_name_H-M   'P 1'
#
loop_
_entity.id
_entity.type
_entity.pdbx_description
1 polymer ?
#
loop_
_entity_poly.entity_id
_entity_poly.type
_entity_poly.pdbx_seq_one_letter_code
_entity_poly.pdbx_strand_id
1 'polypeptide(L)'
;MKNYNFDKPVARRGSGCVKWDEAEVPDVIPMWVADMDFEAAPPIRRALQRRLDHGVFGYTLVPDSYYQAIVDWFSRRHEWTISREWVMYTSGVVPALSAIVKAFTEPGDRVILQTPVYNCFFSSVRNNGCEVVANSLECRVDTHDSVECRVDSVEFPTGLPVPHDGRAVATSTLNTLHSTLNSLNTLHSTLNSLNTLHSTLNSLYTLHSTLNYEIDYTDLEAKCSDERTRLLILCNPHNPVGRVWRRDELQRVADICRRHGVVVVSDEIHNELCFCGRRYVPFGTVDMDNAIICTSPSKSFNIAGLQNANIICKHSEWRQRIDRAINQNEVCDVNPFGVVATEAAYNEGEPWLDALCDYLWQNYQSLLSFFAEEMPQLPVTPLEGTYLVWVDIRPTGLSSDALAMRLLRRGHVQVNSGTMYGAEGFIRINIACPRSQMMEGLRRIAEVIRPTLEALTEAIS
;
A
#
# COMPACT_ATOMS: atom_id res chain seq x y z
N MET A 1 -22.14 12.33 -1.19
CA MET A 1 -20.74 12.04 -0.83
C MET A 1 -20.02 13.34 -0.53
N LYS A 2 -19.20 13.43 0.52
CA LYS A 2 -18.34 14.60 0.73
C LYS A 2 -17.32 14.63 -0.41
N ASN A 3 -17.29 15.73 -1.17
CA ASN A 3 -16.38 15.84 -2.32
C ASN A 3 -15.00 16.28 -1.81
N TYR A 4 -14.05 15.34 -1.74
CA TYR A 4 -12.65 15.64 -1.42
C TYR A 4 -11.88 15.99 -2.69
N ASN A 5 -11.15 17.11 -2.68
CA ASN A 5 -10.42 17.58 -3.85
C ASN A 5 -8.92 17.22 -3.73
N PHE A 6 -8.54 16.09 -4.32
CA PHE A 6 -7.14 15.64 -4.37
C PHE A 6 -6.34 16.29 -5.53
N ASP A 7 -6.97 17.02 -6.43
CA ASP A 7 -6.28 17.79 -7.48
C ASP A 7 -5.77 19.15 -6.98
N LYS A 8 -6.16 19.54 -5.74
CA LYS A 8 -5.67 20.79 -5.14
C LYS A 8 -4.19 20.67 -4.80
N PRO A 9 -3.30 21.46 -5.42
CA PRO A 9 -1.89 21.46 -5.05
C PRO A 9 -1.68 21.95 -3.62
N VAL A 10 -0.76 21.30 -2.90
CA VAL A 10 -0.32 21.72 -1.57
C VAL A 10 1.13 22.21 -1.67
N ALA A 11 1.37 23.44 -1.27
CA ALA A 11 2.74 23.97 -1.25
C ALA A 11 3.54 23.30 -0.12
N ARG A 12 4.49 22.46 -0.48
CA ARG A 12 5.32 21.72 0.48
C ARG A 12 6.79 22.16 0.48
N ARG A 13 7.25 22.86 -0.56
CA ARG A 13 8.61 23.37 -0.65
C ARG A 13 8.84 24.47 0.39
N GLY A 14 9.97 24.40 1.09
CA GLY A 14 10.30 25.32 2.17
C GLY A 14 9.57 25.04 3.50
N SER A 15 8.90 23.88 3.63
CA SER A 15 8.22 23.48 4.86
C SER A 15 9.08 22.59 5.78
N GLY A 16 10.34 22.32 5.42
CA GLY A 16 11.18 21.31 6.08
C GLY A 16 10.81 19.88 5.72
N CYS A 17 10.11 19.69 4.61
CA CYS A 17 9.65 18.39 4.17
C CYS A 17 10.76 17.62 3.45
N VAL A 18 11.16 16.45 3.96
CA VAL A 18 12.19 15.60 3.37
C VAL A 18 11.93 15.36 1.88
N LYS A 19 10.70 15.01 1.51
CA LYS A 19 10.33 14.72 0.11
C LYS A 19 10.62 15.87 -0.85
N TRP A 20 10.37 17.12 -0.41
CA TRP A 20 10.41 18.29 -1.28
C TRP A 20 11.67 19.17 -1.11
N ASP A 21 12.31 19.11 0.06
CA ASP A 21 13.36 20.05 0.44
C ASP A 21 14.76 19.42 0.49
N GLU A 22 14.88 18.06 0.38
CA GLU A 22 16.17 17.36 0.39
C GLU A 22 16.94 17.53 -0.93
N ALA A 23 16.24 17.53 -2.08
CA ALA A 23 16.91 17.64 -3.37
C ALA A 23 17.35 19.09 -3.63
N GLU A 24 18.65 19.28 -3.86
CA GLU A 24 19.25 20.60 -4.22
C GLU A 24 18.90 21.03 -5.66
N VAL A 25 18.25 20.17 -6.45
CA VAL A 25 17.89 20.47 -7.84
C VAL A 25 16.66 21.37 -7.88
N PRO A 26 16.75 22.54 -8.56
CA PRO A 26 15.61 23.43 -8.72
C PRO A 26 14.45 22.74 -9.45
N ASP A 27 13.22 23.13 -9.12
CA ASP A 27 11.99 22.67 -9.81
C ASP A 27 11.82 21.16 -9.90
N VAL A 28 12.45 20.39 -8.99
CA VAL A 28 12.30 18.95 -8.93
C VAL A 28 10.86 18.56 -8.59
N ILE A 29 10.34 17.56 -9.29
CA ILE A 29 9.10 16.86 -8.95
C ILE A 29 9.48 15.61 -8.16
N PRO A 30 9.19 15.55 -6.84
CA PRO A 30 9.58 14.41 -6.03
C PRO A 30 8.52 13.31 -6.11
N MET A 31 8.90 12.16 -6.65
CA MET A 31 8.09 10.94 -6.76
C MET A 31 8.77 9.75 -6.06
N TRP A 32 9.47 10.00 -4.96
CA TRP A 32 10.35 9.01 -4.31
C TRP A 32 9.91 8.58 -2.91
N VAL A 33 9.73 9.51 -1.95
CA VAL A 33 9.33 9.18 -0.58
C VAL A 33 7.89 8.70 -0.53
N ALA A 34 7.64 7.66 0.27
CA ALA A 34 6.31 7.09 0.49
C ALA A 34 5.50 7.93 1.50
N ASP A 35 5.27 9.20 1.17
CA ASP A 35 4.24 10.08 1.73
C ASP A 35 3.42 10.70 0.58
N MET A 36 2.32 11.38 0.88
CA MET A 36 1.41 11.91 -0.11
C MET A 36 1.48 13.43 -0.18
N ASP A 37 1.17 14.00 -1.34
CA ASP A 37 1.08 15.45 -1.53
C ASP A 37 -0.37 15.95 -1.36
N PHE A 38 -1.12 15.34 -0.43
CA PHE A 38 -2.48 15.70 -0.05
C PHE A 38 -2.54 16.16 1.40
N GLU A 39 -3.47 17.06 1.70
CA GLU A 39 -3.79 17.38 3.09
C GLU A 39 -4.34 16.15 3.81
N ALA A 40 -3.99 15.96 5.08
CA ALA A 40 -4.56 14.91 5.90
C ALA A 40 -6.09 15.05 6.01
N ALA A 41 -6.79 13.93 6.26
CA ALA A 41 -8.24 13.88 6.36
C ALA A 41 -8.80 14.97 7.30
N PRO A 42 -9.90 15.64 6.93
CA PRO A 42 -10.46 16.73 7.76
C PRO A 42 -10.73 16.37 9.21
N PRO A 43 -11.21 15.15 9.56
CA PRO A 43 -11.35 14.75 10.97
C PRO A 43 -10.02 14.80 11.74
N ILE A 44 -8.93 14.33 11.12
CA ILE A 44 -7.60 14.34 11.71
C ILE A 44 -7.15 15.78 11.98
N ARG A 45 -7.28 16.65 10.98
CA ARG A 45 -6.91 18.08 11.13
C ARG A 45 -7.69 18.75 12.25
N ARG A 46 -9.00 18.45 12.40
CA ARG A 46 -9.81 18.97 13.51
C ARG A 46 -9.33 18.44 14.88
N ALA A 47 -8.96 17.16 14.96
CA ALA A 47 -8.46 16.56 16.19
C ALA A 47 -7.12 17.17 16.61
N LEU A 48 -6.20 17.35 15.65
CA LEU A 48 -4.93 18.04 15.87
C LEU A 48 -5.13 19.47 16.32
N GLN A 49 -6.07 20.21 15.69
CA GLN A 49 -6.35 21.61 16.08
C GLN A 49 -6.88 21.68 17.53
N ARG A 50 -7.83 20.81 17.92
CA ARG A 50 -8.32 20.77 19.30
C ARG A 50 -7.18 20.50 20.31
N ARG A 51 -6.22 19.62 19.94
CA ARG A 51 -5.07 19.32 20.80
C ARG A 51 -4.11 20.53 20.90
N LEU A 52 -3.93 21.25 19.78
CA LEU A 52 -3.13 22.47 19.73
C LEU A 52 -3.78 23.59 20.58
N ASP A 53 -5.09 23.78 20.46
CA ASP A 53 -5.84 24.81 21.20
C ASP A 53 -5.83 24.57 22.71
N HIS A 54 -5.70 23.32 23.16
CA HIS A 54 -5.51 22.99 24.58
C HIS A 54 -4.21 23.57 25.14
N GLY A 55 -3.14 23.69 24.34
CA GLY A 55 -1.93 24.44 24.64
C GLY A 55 -0.96 23.82 25.65
N VAL A 56 -1.26 22.66 26.25
CA VAL A 56 -0.37 21.97 27.19
C VAL A 56 0.11 20.65 26.61
N PHE A 57 1.41 20.49 26.40
CA PHE A 57 2.05 19.35 25.74
C PHE A 57 2.93 18.57 26.73
N GLY A 58 2.34 18.19 27.88
CA GLY A 58 3.00 17.35 28.88
C GLY A 58 2.99 15.86 28.49
N TYR A 59 3.53 15.02 29.39
CA TYR A 59 3.51 13.56 29.22
C TYR A 59 2.08 13.07 28.97
N THR A 60 1.95 12.18 27.99
CA THR A 60 0.66 11.72 27.49
C THR A 60 0.49 10.23 27.73
N LEU A 61 -0.69 9.84 28.21
CA LEU A 61 -1.12 8.46 28.26
C LEU A 61 -1.82 8.10 26.95
N VAL A 62 -1.68 6.84 26.52
CA VAL A 62 -2.53 6.29 25.46
C VAL A 62 -3.86 5.88 26.09
N PRO A 63 -4.99 6.56 25.78
CA PRO A 63 -6.27 6.26 26.39
C PRO A 63 -6.88 4.97 25.85
N ASP A 64 -7.82 4.37 26.59
CA ASP A 64 -8.52 3.17 26.11
C ASP A 64 -9.31 3.40 24.83
N SER A 65 -9.81 4.62 24.61
CA SER A 65 -10.48 5.01 23.36
C SER A 65 -9.61 4.85 22.12
N TYR A 66 -8.29 5.07 22.24
CA TYR A 66 -7.33 4.82 21.19
C TYR A 66 -7.29 3.35 20.78
N TYR A 67 -7.16 2.46 21.75
CA TYR A 67 -7.13 1.02 21.50
C TYR A 67 -8.48 0.51 20.98
N GLN A 68 -9.58 1.05 21.50
CA GLN A 68 -10.92 0.71 21.04
C GLN A 68 -11.11 1.13 19.57
N ALA A 69 -10.62 2.31 19.16
CA ALA A 69 -10.67 2.75 17.77
C ALA A 69 -9.96 1.78 16.82
N ILE A 70 -8.82 1.19 17.24
CA ILE A 70 -8.11 0.18 16.47
C ILE A 70 -8.91 -1.11 16.38
N VAL A 71 -9.41 -1.61 17.52
CA VAL A 71 -10.21 -2.85 17.57
C VAL A 71 -11.44 -2.73 16.68
N ASP A 72 -12.18 -1.62 16.80
CA ASP A 72 -13.38 -1.36 16.01
C ASP A 72 -13.09 -1.21 14.52
N TRP A 73 -11.96 -0.57 14.16
CA TRP A 73 -11.52 -0.43 12.80
C TRP A 73 -11.27 -1.78 12.14
N PHE A 74 -10.45 -2.62 12.74
CA PHE A 74 -10.12 -3.93 12.19
C PHE A 74 -11.33 -4.87 12.16
N SER A 75 -12.19 -4.82 13.18
CA SER A 75 -13.43 -5.59 13.20
C SER A 75 -14.37 -5.19 12.06
N ARG A 76 -14.60 -3.88 11.89
CA ARG A 76 -15.55 -3.33 10.92
C ARG A 76 -15.05 -3.46 9.46
N ARG A 77 -13.76 -3.15 9.22
CA ARG A 77 -13.23 -3.02 7.87
C ARG A 77 -12.57 -4.31 7.35
N HIS A 78 -12.03 -5.12 8.25
CA HIS A 78 -11.26 -6.32 7.89
C HIS A 78 -11.80 -7.62 8.49
N GLU A 79 -12.96 -7.58 9.14
CA GLU A 79 -13.58 -8.76 9.77
C GLU A 79 -12.63 -9.49 10.73
N TRP A 80 -11.71 -8.73 11.34
CA TRP A 80 -10.72 -9.27 12.28
C TRP A 80 -10.95 -8.76 13.70
N THR A 81 -11.35 -9.68 14.60
CA THR A 81 -11.54 -9.38 16.01
C THR A 81 -10.20 -9.42 16.75
N ILE A 82 -9.77 -8.28 17.25
CA ILE A 82 -8.54 -8.10 18.02
C ILE A 82 -8.92 -7.85 19.46
N SER A 83 -8.26 -8.56 20.41
CA SER A 83 -8.37 -8.21 21.82
C SER A 83 -7.55 -6.95 22.13
N ARG A 84 -8.12 -6.07 22.97
CA ARG A 84 -7.48 -4.81 23.36
C ARG A 84 -6.07 -5.02 23.94
N GLU A 85 -5.89 -6.03 24.76
CA GLU A 85 -4.63 -6.36 25.43
C GLU A 85 -3.53 -6.89 24.47
N TRP A 86 -3.87 -7.19 23.22
CA TRP A 86 -2.87 -7.58 22.20
C TRP A 86 -2.19 -6.37 21.58
N VAL A 87 -2.79 -5.18 21.72
CA VAL A 87 -2.32 -3.97 21.03
C VAL A 87 -1.36 -3.18 21.92
N MET A 88 -0.17 -2.94 21.39
CA MET A 88 0.88 -2.13 22.00
C MET A 88 1.11 -0.88 21.14
N TYR A 89 1.22 0.28 21.79
CA TYR A 89 1.63 1.53 21.14
C TYR A 89 3.13 1.53 20.84
N THR A 90 3.53 2.15 19.73
CA THR A 90 4.93 2.43 19.39
C THR A 90 5.04 3.68 18.51
N SER A 91 6.22 4.29 18.45
CA SER A 91 6.48 5.51 17.69
C SER A 91 6.52 5.34 16.17
N GLY A 92 6.49 4.11 15.65
CA GLY A 92 6.50 3.83 14.22
C GLY A 92 6.73 2.35 13.92
N VAL A 93 6.39 1.92 12.69
CA VAL A 93 6.56 0.51 12.29
C VAL A 93 8.04 0.14 12.20
N VAL A 94 8.90 1.01 11.67
CA VAL A 94 10.36 0.71 11.60
C VAL A 94 10.99 0.55 12.99
N PRO A 95 10.73 1.44 13.98
CA PRO A 95 11.13 1.19 15.36
C PRO A 95 10.55 -0.11 15.94
N ALA A 96 9.28 -0.44 15.63
CA ALA A 96 8.65 -1.68 16.05
C ALA A 96 9.39 -2.90 15.51
N LEU A 97 9.69 -2.94 14.22
CA LEU A 97 10.44 -4.04 13.59
C LEU A 97 11.82 -4.21 14.24
N SER A 98 12.54 -3.11 14.46
CA SER A 98 13.86 -3.17 15.12
C SER A 98 13.77 -3.70 16.55
N ALA A 99 12.75 -3.29 17.31
CA ALA A 99 12.52 -3.80 18.67
C ALA A 99 12.11 -5.28 18.69
N ILE A 100 11.30 -5.73 17.71
CA ILE A 100 10.89 -7.12 17.57
C ILE A 100 12.12 -7.99 17.20
N VAL A 101 12.93 -7.57 16.23
CA VAL A 101 14.18 -8.28 15.89
C VAL A 101 15.03 -8.41 17.15
N LYS A 102 15.30 -7.32 17.87
CA LYS A 102 16.07 -7.32 19.12
C LYS A 102 15.46 -8.24 20.19
N ALA A 103 14.13 -8.34 20.27
CA ALA A 103 13.44 -9.17 21.24
C ALA A 103 13.51 -10.67 20.93
N PHE A 104 13.63 -11.06 19.66
CA PHE A 104 13.45 -12.45 19.20
C PHE A 104 14.72 -13.08 18.63
N THR A 105 15.80 -12.33 18.52
CA THR A 105 17.06 -12.82 17.95
C THR A 105 18.24 -12.48 18.84
N GLU A 106 19.35 -13.20 18.60
CA GLU A 106 20.67 -12.89 19.11
C GLU A 106 21.59 -12.52 17.93
N PRO A 107 22.70 -11.80 18.18
CA PRO A 107 23.67 -11.52 17.11
C PRO A 107 24.16 -12.81 16.44
N GLY A 108 24.10 -12.86 15.10
CA GLY A 108 24.40 -14.04 14.29
C GLY A 108 23.19 -14.90 13.93
N ASP A 109 22.02 -14.65 14.51
CA ASP A 109 20.77 -15.27 14.06
C ASP A 109 20.37 -14.72 12.67
N ARG A 110 19.51 -15.46 11.98
CA ARG A 110 19.08 -15.21 10.61
C ARG A 110 17.65 -14.73 10.57
N VAL A 111 17.40 -13.71 9.74
CA VAL A 111 16.07 -13.14 9.50
C VAL A 111 15.80 -13.17 8.00
N ILE A 112 14.70 -13.82 7.60
CA ILE A 112 14.28 -13.92 6.20
C ILE A 112 13.58 -12.65 5.78
N LEU A 113 13.95 -12.12 4.60
CA LEU A 113 13.29 -11.00 3.91
C LEU A 113 12.90 -11.44 2.49
N GLN A 114 11.68 -11.14 2.07
CA GLN A 114 11.19 -11.44 0.71
C GLN A 114 11.54 -10.30 -0.25
N THR A 115 12.71 -10.40 -0.90
CA THR A 115 13.23 -9.36 -1.80
C THR A 115 12.62 -9.42 -3.21
N PRO A 116 12.45 -8.26 -3.89
CA PRO A 116 12.75 -6.91 -3.43
C PRO A 116 11.80 -6.44 -2.36
N VAL A 117 12.29 -5.74 -1.34
CA VAL A 117 11.47 -5.31 -0.19
C VAL A 117 11.95 -3.97 0.38
N TYR A 118 11.13 -3.36 1.20
CA TYR A 118 11.41 -2.07 1.85
C TYR A 118 12.78 -2.04 2.54
N ASN A 119 13.59 -1.05 2.19
CA ASN A 119 15.00 -0.96 2.59
C ASN A 119 15.24 -0.93 4.11
N CYS A 120 14.32 -0.38 4.91
CA CYS A 120 14.45 -0.35 6.36
C CYS A 120 14.38 -1.75 7.00
N PHE A 121 13.88 -2.78 6.31
CA PHE A 121 13.92 -4.15 6.82
C PHE A 121 15.38 -4.63 6.94
N PHE A 122 16.20 -4.34 5.93
CA PHE A 122 17.62 -4.68 5.95
C PHE A 122 18.36 -4.01 7.12
N SER A 123 18.10 -2.73 7.36
CA SER A 123 18.73 -2.01 8.48
C SER A 123 18.20 -2.49 9.83
N SER A 124 16.92 -2.79 9.97
CA SER A 124 16.35 -3.34 11.21
C SER A 124 16.98 -4.67 11.60
N VAL A 125 17.35 -5.50 10.63
CA VAL A 125 18.05 -6.77 10.86
C VAL A 125 19.53 -6.54 11.19
N ARG A 126 20.25 -5.82 10.31
CA ARG A 126 21.70 -5.63 10.44
C ARG A 126 22.10 -4.84 11.69
N ASN A 127 21.30 -3.83 12.08
CA ASN A 127 21.58 -3.02 13.27
C ASN A 127 21.45 -3.83 14.58
N ASN A 128 20.79 -4.98 14.54
CA ASN A 128 20.72 -5.92 15.66
C ASN A 128 21.78 -7.06 15.57
N GLY A 129 22.74 -6.94 14.65
CA GLY A 129 23.82 -7.94 14.49
C GLY A 129 23.37 -9.23 13.82
N CYS A 130 22.18 -9.26 13.20
CA CYS A 130 21.63 -10.43 12.54
C CYS A 130 21.98 -10.51 11.07
N GLU A 131 21.95 -11.71 10.52
CA GLU A 131 22.15 -11.99 9.10
C GLU A 131 20.84 -11.84 8.33
N VAL A 132 20.85 -11.07 7.24
CA VAL A 132 19.74 -11.01 6.30
C VAL A 132 19.79 -12.20 5.35
N VAL A 133 18.70 -12.95 5.28
CA VAL A 133 18.54 -14.07 4.34
C VAL A 133 17.44 -13.71 3.34
N ALA A 134 17.81 -13.52 2.08
CA ALA A 134 16.84 -13.16 1.06
C ALA A 134 16.08 -14.40 0.55
N ASN A 135 14.75 -14.43 0.69
CA ASN A 135 13.85 -15.28 -0.08
C ASN A 135 13.35 -14.43 -1.26
N SER A 136 14.06 -14.53 -2.38
CA SER A 136 13.76 -13.68 -3.54
C SER A 136 12.43 -14.07 -4.15
N LEU A 137 11.56 -13.08 -4.35
CA LEU A 137 10.31 -13.27 -5.09
C LEU A 137 10.62 -13.62 -6.54
N GLU A 138 9.93 -14.61 -7.09
CA GLU A 138 10.01 -14.94 -8.50
C GLU A 138 9.28 -13.87 -9.32
N CYS A 139 10.00 -13.22 -10.23
CA CYS A 139 9.41 -12.29 -11.19
C CYS A 139 9.14 -13.03 -12.50
N ARG A 140 7.87 -13.26 -12.82
CA ARG A 140 7.45 -13.86 -14.09
C ARG A 140 6.93 -12.80 -15.03
N VAL A 141 7.30 -12.94 -16.30
CA VAL A 141 6.74 -12.15 -17.39
C VAL A 141 5.65 -12.99 -18.03
N ASP A 142 4.40 -12.69 -17.76
CA ASP A 142 3.29 -13.36 -18.43
C ASP A 142 3.12 -12.78 -19.84
N THR A 143 3.42 -13.59 -20.85
CA THR A 143 3.29 -13.23 -22.25
C THR A 143 1.91 -13.52 -22.83
N HIS A 144 0.99 -14.11 -22.08
CA HIS A 144 -0.37 -14.43 -22.53
C HIS A 144 -1.42 -14.43 -21.44
N ASP A 145 -2.56 -13.84 -21.80
CA ASP A 145 -3.93 -14.03 -21.36
C ASP A 145 -4.31 -13.93 -19.87
N SER A 146 -5.15 -12.92 -19.67
CA SER A 146 -6.18 -12.86 -18.63
C SER A 146 -5.70 -12.86 -17.18
N VAL A 147 -5.32 -11.68 -16.71
CA VAL A 147 -5.73 -11.31 -15.36
C VAL A 147 -7.24 -11.02 -15.43
N GLU A 148 -8.06 -12.06 -15.36
CA GLU A 148 -9.48 -11.90 -15.07
C GLU A 148 -9.58 -11.23 -13.70
N CYS A 149 -9.89 -9.94 -13.69
CA CYS A 149 -10.52 -9.33 -12.53
C CYS A 149 -11.89 -9.99 -12.39
N ARG A 150 -11.98 -11.14 -11.72
CA ARG A 150 -13.25 -11.71 -11.32
C ARG A 150 -13.83 -10.76 -10.28
N VAL A 151 -14.71 -9.91 -10.73
CA VAL A 151 -15.72 -9.32 -9.87
C VAL A 151 -16.64 -10.49 -9.51
N ASP A 152 -16.55 -10.98 -8.27
CA ASP A 152 -17.53 -11.92 -7.76
C ASP A 152 -18.90 -11.29 -7.96
N SER A 153 -19.71 -11.95 -8.79
CA SER A 153 -21.06 -11.53 -9.13
C SER A 153 -21.85 -11.35 -7.84
N VAL A 154 -22.25 -10.12 -7.55
CA VAL A 154 -23.25 -9.83 -6.53
C VAL A 154 -24.57 -10.46 -7.03
N GLU A 155 -24.93 -11.59 -6.47
CA GLU A 155 -26.26 -12.15 -6.68
C GLU A 155 -27.30 -11.23 -6.08
N PHE A 156 -28.07 -10.56 -6.96
CA PHE A 156 -29.29 -9.90 -6.54
C PHE A 156 -30.36 -10.93 -6.24
N PRO A 157 -31.07 -10.86 -5.10
CA PRO A 157 -32.15 -11.80 -4.81
C PRO A 157 -33.30 -11.56 -5.79
N THR A 158 -33.55 -12.53 -6.65
CA THR A 158 -34.76 -12.63 -7.47
C THR A 158 -35.88 -13.14 -6.59
N GLY A 159 -36.82 -12.27 -6.23
CA GLY A 159 -38.03 -12.72 -5.49
C GLY A 159 -38.94 -11.58 -5.09
N LEU A 160 -39.65 -10.99 -6.02
CA LEU A 160 -40.86 -10.26 -5.71
C LEU A 160 -42.06 -11.00 -6.29
N PRO A 161 -43.12 -11.27 -5.49
CA PRO A 161 -44.31 -11.97 -5.97
C PRO A 161 -45.15 -11.05 -6.84
N VAL A 162 -45.63 -11.55 -7.97
CA VAL A 162 -46.60 -10.91 -8.88
C VAL A 162 -47.97 -11.08 -8.28
N PRO A 163 -48.75 -10.03 -8.02
CA PRO A 163 -50.19 -10.15 -7.72
C PRO A 163 -50.97 -10.32 -9.00
N HIS A 164 -51.68 -11.42 -9.15
CA HIS A 164 -52.83 -11.51 -10.07
C HIS A 164 -53.98 -10.73 -9.45
N ASP A 165 -54.43 -9.65 -10.08
CA ASP A 165 -55.82 -9.41 -10.37
C ASP A 165 -56.00 -8.16 -11.30
N GLY A 166 -56.78 -8.36 -12.36
CA GLY A 166 -57.06 -7.33 -13.32
C GLY A 166 -58.19 -6.40 -12.87
N ARG A 167 -57.98 -5.10 -12.98
CA ARG A 167 -59.00 -4.12 -13.36
C ARG A 167 -58.35 -2.74 -13.59
N ALA A 168 -58.87 -2.04 -14.58
CA ALA A 168 -58.44 -0.79 -15.14
C ALA A 168 -58.12 0.32 -14.10
N VAL A 169 -56.91 0.89 -14.18
CA VAL A 169 -56.58 2.17 -13.54
C VAL A 169 -55.95 3.10 -14.57
N ALA A 170 -56.39 4.33 -14.50
CA ALA A 170 -56.35 5.40 -15.43
C ALA A 170 -54.96 5.83 -15.97
N THR A 171 -54.98 6.56 -17.06
CA THR A 171 -53.96 7.17 -17.91
C THR A 171 -52.77 7.87 -17.19
N SER A 172 -52.88 8.23 -15.92
CA SER A 172 -51.78 8.83 -15.13
C SER A 172 -50.70 7.84 -14.75
N THR A 173 -51.04 6.57 -14.56
CA THR A 173 -50.11 5.49 -14.19
C THR A 173 -49.22 5.09 -15.38
N LEU A 174 -49.76 5.19 -16.62
CA LEU A 174 -49.02 4.90 -17.84
C LEU A 174 -47.88 5.93 -18.10
N ASN A 175 -48.12 7.22 -17.81
CA ASN A 175 -47.09 8.23 -17.96
C ASN A 175 -45.96 8.08 -16.90
N THR A 176 -46.30 7.66 -15.69
CA THR A 176 -45.32 7.39 -14.64
C THR A 176 -44.52 6.12 -14.97
N LEU A 177 -45.15 5.08 -15.47
CA LEU A 177 -44.50 3.86 -15.96
C LEU A 177 -43.56 4.16 -17.15
N HIS A 178 -43.99 5.05 -18.08
CA HIS A 178 -43.18 5.41 -19.24
C HIS A 178 -41.93 6.23 -18.84
N SER A 179 -42.05 7.15 -17.88
CA SER A 179 -40.93 7.91 -17.33
C SER A 179 -39.95 7.01 -16.57
N THR A 180 -40.45 6.03 -15.83
CA THR A 180 -39.63 5.03 -15.11
C THR A 180 -38.91 4.10 -16.08
N LEU A 181 -39.60 3.68 -17.17
CA LEU A 181 -39.00 2.85 -18.23
C LEU A 181 -37.90 3.62 -18.99
N ASN A 182 -38.09 4.90 -19.27
CA ASN A 182 -37.07 5.74 -19.88
C ASN A 182 -35.85 5.94 -18.95
N SER A 183 -36.06 6.08 -17.65
CA SER A 183 -35.00 6.17 -16.65
C SER A 183 -34.24 4.84 -16.55
N LEU A 184 -34.93 3.70 -16.62
CA LEU A 184 -34.30 2.37 -16.64
C LEU A 184 -33.50 2.14 -17.92
N ASN A 185 -34.03 2.58 -19.08
CA ASN A 185 -33.30 2.51 -20.36
C ASN A 185 -32.03 3.39 -20.36
N THR A 186 -32.11 4.58 -19.74
CA THR A 186 -30.94 5.47 -19.56
C THR A 186 -29.90 4.83 -18.63
N LEU A 187 -30.33 4.23 -17.52
CA LEU A 187 -29.49 3.48 -16.62
C LEU A 187 -28.82 2.26 -17.31
N HIS A 188 -29.60 1.55 -18.14
CA HIS A 188 -29.08 0.40 -18.90
C HIS A 188 -28.05 0.83 -19.96
N SER A 189 -28.28 1.94 -20.66
CA SER A 189 -27.30 2.49 -21.62
C SER A 189 -26.03 2.99 -20.94
N THR A 190 -26.16 3.59 -19.76
CA THR A 190 -25.01 4.02 -18.93
C THR A 190 -24.23 2.81 -18.41
N LEU A 191 -24.91 1.76 -17.96
CA LEU A 191 -24.30 0.51 -17.52
C LEU A 191 -23.55 -0.19 -18.68
N ASN A 192 -24.14 -0.22 -19.87
CA ASN A 192 -23.49 -0.77 -21.06
C ASN A 192 -22.27 0.06 -21.49
N SER A 193 -22.32 1.39 -21.34
CA SER A 193 -21.17 2.27 -21.59
C SER A 193 -20.07 2.05 -20.57
N LEU A 194 -20.42 1.85 -19.30
CA LEU A 194 -19.47 1.49 -18.23
C LEU A 194 -18.87 0.11 -18.48
N ASN A 195 -19.67 -0.88 -18.90
CA ASN A 195 -19.16 -2.21 -19.24
C ASN A 195 -18.24 -2.18 -20.48
N THR A 196 -18.54 -1.34 -21.48
CA THR A 196 -17.69 -1.13 -22.65
C THR A 196 -16.39 -0.44 -22.26
N LEU A 197 -16.43 0.59 -21.41
CA LEU A 197 -15.25 1.23 -20.84
C LEU A 197 -14.43 0.25 -20.01
N HIS A 198 -15.08 -0.59 -19.22
CA HIS A 198 -14.44 -1.63 -18.41
C HIS A 198 -13.76 -2.70 -19.30
N SER A 199 -14.43 -3.14 -20.38
CA SER A 199 -13.83 -4.08 -21.34
C SER A 199 -12.68 -3.46 -22.14
N THR A 200 -12.77 -2.17 -22.48
CA THR A 200 -11.70 -1.43 -23.18
C THR A 200 -10.50 -1.22 -22.22
N LEU A 201 -10.75 -0.90 -20.96
CA LEU A 201 -9.72 -0.82 -19.93
C LEU A 201 -9.07 -2.19 -19.70
N ASN A 202 -9.85 -3.27 -19.63
CA ASN A 202 -9.31 -4.63 -19.54
C ASN A 202 -8.48 -4.99 -20.78
N SER A 203 -8.85 -4.57 -21.99
CA SER A 203 -8.05 -4.82 -23.21
C SER A 203 -6.76 -4.00 -23.25
N LEU A 204 -6.71 -2.82 -22.61
CA LEU A 204 -5.48 -2.05 -22.40
C LEU A 204 -4.55 -2.74 -21.39
N TYR A 205 -5.10 -3.46 -20.41
CA TYR A 205 -4.31 -4.31 -19.50
C TYR A 205 -3.66 -5.52 -20.21
N THR A 206 -4.28 -6.04 -21.26
CA THR A 206 -3.79 -7.23 -21.98
C THR A 206 -2.69 -6.95 -23.01
N LEU A 207 -2.39 -5.69 -23.31
CA LEU A 207 -1.37 -5.31 -24.29
C LEU A 207 0.05 -5.16 -23.73
N HIS A 208 0.21 -5.22 -22.39
CA HIS A 208 1.51 -5.11 -21.74
C HIS A 208 1.88 -6.45 -21.10
N SER A 209 3.12 -6.90 -21.32
CA SER A 209 3.69 -7.98 -20.53
C SER A 209 3.59 -7.62 -19.05
N THR A 210 2.78 -8.36 -18.30
CA THR A 210 2.59 -8.12 -16.87
C THR A 210 3.68 -8.82 -16.08
N LEU A 211 4.36 -8.07 -15.22
CA LEU A 211 5.33 -8.61 -14.28
C LEU A 211 4.58 -9.13 -13.06
N ASN A 212 4.52 -10.44 -12.88
CA ASN A 212 3.95 -11.05 -11.67
C ASN A 212 5.05 -11.46 -10.71
N TYR A 213 4.86 -11.12 -9.43
CA TYR A 213 5.75 -11.54 -8.37
C TYR A 213 5.09 -12.62 -7.51
N GLU A 214 5.78 -13.74 -7.31
CA GLU A 214 5.33 -14.88 -6.53
C GLU A 214 6.35 -15.25 -5.46
N ILE A 215 5.88 -15.87 -4.37
CA ILE A 215 6.75 -16.37 -3.31
C ILE A 215 7.36 -17.70 -3.76
N ASP A 216 8.69 -17.81 -3.73
CA ASP A 216 9.37 -19.10 -3.85
C ASP A 216 9.26 -19.85 -2.51
N TYR A 217 8.28 -20.73 -2.43
CA TYR A 217 8.01 -21.51 -1.22
C TYR A 217 9.05 -22.61 -1.00
N THR A 218 9.69 -23.12 -2.05
CA THR A 218 10.74 -24.13 -1.93
C THR A 218 11.98 -23.52 -1.29
N ASP A 219 12.37 -22.35 -1.76
CA ASP A 219 13.47 -21.60 -1.18
C ASP A 219 13.15 -21.12 0.25
N LEU A 220 11.89 -20.70 0.50
CA LEU A 220 11.43 -20.32 1.83
C LEU A 220 11.55 -21.50 2.82
N GLU A 221 11.09 -22.69 2.45
CA GLU A 221 11.19 -23.91 3.25
C GLU A 221 12.66 -24.22 3.59
N ALA A 222 13.54 -24.19 2.59
CA ALA A 222 14.95 -24.43 2.77
C ALA A 222 15.61 -23.42 3.73
N LYS A 223 15.21 -22.15 3.68
CA LYS A 223 15.74 -21.11 4.56
C LYS A 223 15.19 -21.18 5.97
N CYS A 224 13.93 -21.56 6.13
CA CYS A 224 13.33 -21.81 7.44
C CYS A 224 13.94 -23.01 8.15
N SER A 225 14.47 -24.00 7.43
CA SER A 225 15.09 -25.21 8.04
C SER A 225 16.45 -24.98 8.69
N ASP A 226 17.10 -23.84 8.48
CA ASP A 226 18.34 -23.48 9.20
C ASP A 226 18.01 -23.11 10.65
N GLU A 227 18.65 -23.80 11.60
CA GLU A 227 18.42 -23.63 13.04
C GLU A 227 18.66 -22.22 13.56
N ARG A 228 19.43 -21.38 12.85
CA ARG A 228 19.65 -19.97 13.20
C ARG A 228 18.55 -19.06 12.68
N THR A 229 17.66 -19.54 11.84
CA THR A 229 16.56 -18.72 11.32
C THR A 229 15.48 -18.55 12.38
N ARG A 230 15.25 -17.31 12.82
CA ARG A 230 14.30 -16.98 13.90
C ARG A 230 13.04 -16.29 13.41
N LEU A 231 13.20 -15.39 12.43
CA LEU A 231 12.11 -14.52 11.97
C LEU A 231 12.01 -14.54 10.45
N LEU A 232 10.77 -14.37 9.99
CA LEU A 232 10.45 -13.86 8.65
C LEU A 232 9.80 -12.49 8.80
N ILE A 233 10.34 -11.45 8.16
CA ILE A 233 9.64 -10.16 8.04
C ILE A 233 8.89 -10.14 6.71
N LEU A 234 7.56 -10.20 6.79
CA LEU A 234 6.63 -10.17 5.66
C LEU A 234 6.12 -8.76 5.45
N CYS A 235 6.06 -8.28 4.20
CA CYS A 235 5.41 -7.02 3.83
C CYS A 235 4.04 -7.32 3.20
N ASN A 236 2.95 -6.82 3.80
CA ASN A 236 1.58 -7.16 3.38
C ASN A 236 0.61 -5.98 3.52
N PRO A 237 0.25 -5.27 2.46
CA PRO A 237 0.68 -5.36 1.04
C PRO A 237 2.18 -5.10 0.83
N HIS A 238 2.73 -5.66 -0.24
CA HIS A 238 4.16 -5.73 -0.47
C HIS A 238 4.73 -4.50 -1.22
N ASN A 239 5.59 -3.75 -0.57
CA ASN A 239 6.37 -2.67 -1.15
C ASN A 239 7.79 -3.18 -1.47
N PRO A 240 8.32 -3.05 -2.72
CA PRO A 240 7.89 -2.10 -3.76
C PRO A 240 6.99 -2.68 -4.85
N VAL A 241 6.77 -3.99 -4.91
CA VAL A 241 6.18 -4.66 -6.08
C VAL A 241 4.65 -4.51 -6.22
N GLY A 242 3.98 -3.95 -5.21
CA GLY A 242 2.56 -3.63 -5.26
C GLY A 242 1.61 -4.84 -5.07
N ARG A 243 2.12 -6.02 -4.65
CA ARG A 243 1.30 -7.21 -4.41
C ARG A 243 0.45 -7.10 -3.15
N VAL A 244 -0.77 -7.64 -3.23
CA VAL A 244 -1.64 -7.94 -2.09
C VAL A 244 -1.75 -9.47 -1.99
N TRP A 245 -1.15 -10.05 -0.95
CA TRP A 245 -1.09 -11.48 -0.80
C TRP A 245 -2.46 -12.08 -0.54
N ARG A 246 -2.79 -13.18 -1.24
CA ARG A 246 -4.03 -13.92 -1.03
C ARG A 246 -3.93 -14.78 0.23
N ARG A 247 -5.10 -15.17 0.75
CA ARG A 247 -5.17 -16.03 1.95
C ARG A 247 -4.43 -17.36 1.79
N ASP A 248 -4.51 -17.98 0.61
CA ASP A 248 -3.80 -19.23 0.32
C ASP A 248 -2.29 -19.06 0.29
N GLU A 249 -1.79 -17.94 -0.25
CA GLU A 249 -0.36 -17.59 -0.24
C GLU A 249 0.14 -17.38 1.19
N LEU A 250 -0.60 -16.60 1.99
CA LEU A 250 -0.27 -16.36 3.40
C LEU A 250 -0.34 -17.62 4.24
N GLN A 251 -1.30 -18.51 3.98
CA GLN A 251 -1.42 -19.79 4.69
C GLN A 251 -0.21 -20.69 4.45
N ARG A 252 0.28 -20.77 3.20
CA ARG A 252 1.50 -21.52 2.89
C ARG A 252 2.73 -20.95 3.62
N VAL A 253 2.86 -19.64 3.68
CA VAL A 253 3.92 -18.98 4.46
C VAL A 253 3.81 -19.36 5.94
N ALA A 254 2.61 -19.25 6.52
CA ALA A 254 2.34 -19.58 7.91
C ALA A 254 2.69 -21.04 8.24
N ASP A 255 2.25 -21.98 7.37
CA ASP A 255 2.49 -23.41 7.55
C ASP A 255 4.00 -23.75 7.52
N ILE A 256 4.74 -23.13 6.60
CA ILE A 256 6.21 -23.31 6.52
C ILE A 256 6.87 -22.76 7.78
N CYS A 257 6.62 -21.51 8.12
CA CYS A 257 7.24 -20.87 9.28
C CYS A 257 6.92 -21.61 10.58
N ARG A 258 5.68 -22.04 10.75
CA ARG A 258 5.26 -22.79 11.95
C ARG A 258 5.98 -24.14 12.09
N ARG A 259 6.16 -24.90 10.99
CA ARG A 259 6.88 -26.18 11.03
C ARG A 259 8.32 -26.05 11.53
N HIS A 260 8.95 -24.92 11.23
CA HIS A 260 10.37 -24.68 11.58
C HIS A 260 10.54 -23.77 12.80
N GLY A 261 9.45 -23.35 13.47
CA GLY A 261 9.52 -22.47 14.64
C GLY A 261 9.99 -21.04 14.31
N VAL A 262 9.85 -20.62 13.06
CA VAL A 262 10.16 -19.25 12.60
C VAL A 262 8.96 -18.36 12.85
N VAL A 263 9.12 -17.27 13.60
CA VAL A 263 8.04 -16.32 13.89
C VAL A 263 7.85 -15.37 12.70
N VAL A 264 6.60 -15.14 12.29
CA VAL A 264 6.27 -14.18 11.22
C VAL A 264 6.03 -12.81 11.83
N VAL A 265 6.78 -11.82 11.36
CA VAL A 265 6.56 -10.39 11.66
C VAL A 265 5.97 -9.74 10.43
N SER A 266 4.65 -9.49 10.45
CA SER A 266 3.95 -8.92 9.30
C SER A 266 3.88 -7.40 9.40
N ASP A 267 4.56 -6.71 8.49
CA ASP A 267 4.42 -5.27 8.30
C ASP A 267 3.20 -4.99 7.41
N GLU A 268 2.14 -4.50 8.02
CA GLU A 268 0.84 -4.25 7.40
C GLU A 268 0.52 -2.74 7.31
N ILE A 269 1.55 -1.90 7.23
CA ILE A 269 1.40 -0.43 7.19
C ILE A 269 0.64 0.06 5.94
N HIS A 270 0.57 -0.74 4.89
CA HIS A 270 -0.12 -0.43 3.63
C HIS A 270 -1.51 -1.09 3.53
N ASN A 271 -2.01 -1.72 4.58
CA ASN A 271 -3.20 -2.56 4.61
C ASN A 271 -4.48 -1.94 3.99
N GLU A 272 -4.66 -0.63 4.13
CA GLU A 272 -5.84 0.08 3.62
C GLU A 272 -5.77 0.44 2.13
N LEU A 273 -4.60 0.33 1.54
CA LEU A 273 -4.30 0.79 0.18
C LEU A 273 -4.33 -0.41 -0.77
N CYS A 274 -5.54 -0.90 -1.07
CA CYS A 274 -5.77 -2.03 -1.97
C CYS A 274 -6.72 -1.63 -3.10
N PHE A 275 -6.46 -2.15 -4.31
CA PHE A 275 -7.16 -1.77 -5.54
C PHE A 275 -7.65 -2.98 -6.32
N CYS A 276 -8.40 -2.78 -7.41
CA CYS A 276 -8.86 -3.82 -8.33
C CYS A 276 -9.63 -4.97 -7.69
N GLY A 277 -10.48 -4.68 -6.71
CA GLY A 277 -11.21 -5.74 -5.99
C GLY A 277 -10.32 -6.61 -5.10
N ARG A 278 -9.01 -6.34 -5.03
CA ARG A 278 -8.13 -7.01 -4.07
C ARG A 278 -8.48 -6.55 -2.66
N ARG A 279 -8.57 -7.52 -1.77
CA ARG A 279 -8.80 -7.26 -0.34
C ARG A 279 -7.57 -7.66 0.44
N TYR A 280 -7.11 -6.75 1.29
CA TYR A 280 -6.10 -7.07 2.27
C TYR A 280 -6.60 -8.18 3.20
N VAL A 281 -5.75 -9.16 3.45
CA VAL A 281 -5.98 -10.23 4.41
C VAL A 281 -5.04 -10.00 5.59
N PRO A 282 -5.55 -9.65 6.79
CA PRO A 282 -4.71 -9.56 7.97
C PRO A 282 -4.02 -10.90 8.24
N PHE A 283 -2.70 -10.92 8.37
CA PHE A 283 -1.97 -12.16 8.65
C PHE A 283 -2.42 -12.79 9.97
N GLY A 284 -2.85 -11.95 10.93
CA GLY A 284 -3.42 -12.41 12.18
C GLY A 284 -4.72 -13.25 12.04
N THR A 285 -5.42 -13.18 10.89
CA THR A 285 -6.57 -14.06 10.59
C THR A 285 -6.15 -15.40 9.98
N VAL A 286 -4.88 -15.52 9.61
CA VAL A 286 -4.27 -16.74 9.07
C VAL A 286 -3.57 -17.50 10.20
N ASP A 287 -2.68 -16.84 10.92
CA ASP A 287 -1.92 -17.45 12.02
C ASP A 287 -1.51 -16.44 13.10
N MET A 288 -2.40 -16.15 14.06
CA MET A 288 -2.10 -15.23 15.16
C MET A 288 -1.22 -15.88 16.25
N ASP A 289 -1.13 -17.22 16.28
CA ASP A 289 -0.34 -17.93 17.29
C ASP A 289 1.17 -17.96 16.95
N ASN A 290 1.54 -17.68 15.72
CA ASN A 290 2.95 -17.62 15.29
C ASN A 290 3.30 -16.28 14.63
N ALA A 291 2.54 -15.21 14.92
CA ALA A 291 2.73 -13.93 14.27
C ALA A 291 2.73 -12.73 15.22
N ILE A 292 3.43 -11.69 14.78
CA ILE A 292 3.42 -10.34 15.34
C ILE A 292 3.09 -9.38 14.20
N ILE A 293 2.04 -8.59 14.34
CA ILE A 293 1.56 -7.68 13.29
C ILE A 293 1.96 -6.25 13.63
N CYS A 294 2.52 -5.53 12.68
CA CYS A 294 2.84 -4.12 12.79
C CYS A 294 1.93 -3.31 11.85
N THR A 295 1.22 -2.33 12.39
CA THR A 295 0.29 -1.51 11.60
C THR A 295 0.32 -0.04 12.03
N SER A 296 -0.08 0.86 11.12
CA SER A 296 -0.17 2.29 11.40
C SER A 296 -1.08 2.97 10.38
N PRO A 297 -1.85 4.00 10.79
CA PRO A 297 -2.57 4.85 9.84
C PRO A 297 -1.67 5.81 9.04
N SER A 298 -0.37 5.79 9.28
CA SER A 298 0.57 6.78 8.75
C SER A 298 0.64 6.83 7.21
N LYS A 299 0.51 5.67 6.54
CA LYS A 299 0.51 5.60 5.08
C LYS A 299 -0.87 5.89 4.49
N SER A 300 -1.91 5.30 5.06
CA SER A 300 -3.29 5.44 4.57
C SER A 300 -3.86 6.85 4.76
N PHE A 301 -3.42 7.58 5.78
CA PHE A 301 -3.96 8.91 6.11
C PHE A 301 -2.92 10.05 5.99
N ASN A 302 -1.75 9.76 5.43
CA ASN A 302 -0.68 10.75 5.23
C ASN A 302 -0.23 11.47 6.51
N ILE A 303 -0.01 10.72 7.59
CA ILE A 303 0.37 11.24 8.90
C ILE A 303 1.68 10.64 9.44
N ALA A 304 2.60 10.23 8.55
CA ALA A 304 3.86 9.60 8.95
C ALA A 304 4.72 10.49 9.88
N GLY A 305 4.67 11.80 9.71
CA GLY A 305 5.39 12.76 10.56
C GLY A 305 4.89 12.82 12.01
N LEU A 306 3.72 12.24 12.32
CA LEU A 306 3.19 12.17 13.68
C LEU A 306 3.73 10.96 14.47
N GLN A 307 4.52 10.10 13.86
CA GLN A 307 5.26 9.02 14.51
C GLN A 307 4.41 8.18 15.47
N ASN A 308 3.48 7.43 14.91
CA ASN A 308 2.56 6.57 15.65
C ASN A 308 2.37 5.25 14.91
N ALA A 309 2.43 4.13 15.61
CA ALA A 309 2.14 2.80 15.09
C ALA A 309 1.68 1.87 16.22
N ASN A 310 1.30 0.66 15.84
CA ASN A 310 0.83 -0.36 16.75
C ASN A 310 1.48 -1.71 16.45
N ILE A 311 1.78 -2.45 17.51
CA ILE A 311 2.17 -3.85 17.44
C ILE A 311 0.99 -4.66 17.99
N ILE A 312 0.52 -5.63 17.24
CA ILE A 312 -0.56 -6.54 17.65
C ILE A 312 0.06 -7.91 17.87
N CYS A 313 0.07 -8.38 19.11
CA CYS A 313 0.69 -9.63 19.52
C CYS A 313 -0.19 -10.33 20.57
N LYS A 314 -0.57 -11.59 20.28
CA LYS A 314 -1.46 -12.36 21.16
C LYS A 314 -0.78 -12.82 22.46
N HIS A 315 0.47 -13.25 22.39
CA HIS A 315 1.19 -13.84 23.50
C HIS A 315 1.70 -12.79 24.49
N SER A 316 1.29 -12.89 25.74
CA SER A 316 1.68 -11.94 26.79
C SER A 316 3.19 -11.94 27.05
N GLU A 317 3.84 -13.10 26.98
CA GLU A 317 5.30 -13.21 27.14
C GLU A 317 6.06 -12.51 26.00
N TRP A 318 5.53 -12.63 24.77
CA TRP A 318 6.11 -11.93 23.61
C TRP A 318 5.96 -10.41 23.74
N ARG A 319 4.78 -9.96 24.19
CA ARG A 319 4.56 -8.53 24.45
C ARG A 319 5.53 -8.00 25.51
N GLN A 320 5.77 -8.73 26.59
CA GLN A 320 6.75 -8.35 27.62
C GLN A 320 8.18 -8.26 27.07
N ARG A 321 8.58 -9.20 26.17
CA ARG A 321 9.89 -9.16 25.51
C ARG A 321 10.03 -7.94 24.59
N ILE A 322 8.99 -7.65 23.79
CA ILE A 322 8.95 -6.50 22.89
C ILE A 322 8.99 -5.20 23.71
N ASP A 323 8.15 -5.08 24.74
CA ASP A 323 8.11 -3.92 25.63
C ASP A 323 9.47 -3.63 26.24
N ARG A 324 10.16 -4.67 26.75
CA ARG A 324 11.52 -4.54 27.25
C ARG A 324 12.50 -4.04 26.19
N ALA A 325 12.40 -4.54 24.96
CA ALA A 325 13.26 -4.11 23.86
C ALA A 325 13.02 -2.65 23.44
N ILE A 326 11.77 -2.19 23.46
CA ILE A 326 11.41 -0.78 23.24
C ILE A 326 12.02 0.10 24.35
N ASN A 327 11.84 -0.31 25.60
CA ASN A 327 12.28 0.47 26.77
C ASN A 327 13.80 0.45 27.00
N GLN A 328 14.56 -0.47 26.38
CA GLN A 328 16.02 -0.47 26.49
C GLN A 328 16.70 0.81 25.98
N ASN A 329 16.03 1.54 25.09
CA ASN A 329 16.55 2.80 24.57
C ASN A 329 15.78 4.02 25.13
N GLU A 330 14.95 3.83 26.14
CA GLU A 330 14.09 4.86 26.78
C GLU A 330 13.21 5.64 25.75
N VAL A 331 12.81 4.98 24.66
CA VAL A 331 11.99 5.55 23.56
C VAL A 331 10.54 5.06 23.72
N CYS A 332 9.94 5.37 24.88
CA CYS A 332 8.60 4.94 25.22
C CYS A 332 7.58 6.10 25.31
N ASP A 333 8.03 7.33 25.18
CA ASP A 333 7.16 8.50 25.28
C ASP A 333 6.13 8.57 24.16
N VAL A 334 4.91 8.96 24.54
CA VAL A 334 3.77 8.98 23.63
C VAL A 334 3.61 10.36 23.02
N ASN A 335 3.56 10.41 21.68
CA ASN A 335 3.24 11.63 20.96
C ASN A 335 1.74 11.96 21.04
N PRO A 336 1.34 13.04 21.73
CA PRO A 336 -0.07 13.39 21.92
C PRO A 336 -0.81 13.66 20.60
N PHE A 337 -0.12 14.16 19.58
CA PHE A 337 -0.71 14.40 18.27
C PHE A 337 -0.92 13.10 17.51
N GLY A 338 0.00 12.14 17.63
CA GLY A 338 -0.14 10.82 17.02
C GLY A 338 -1.36 10.06 17.55
N VAL A 339 -1.61 10.13 18.85
CA VAL A 339 -2.76 9.50 19.50
C VAL A 339 -4.07 10.04 18.94
N VAL A 340 -4.31 11.35 19.05
CA VAL A 340 -5.58 11.96 18.62
C VAL A 340 -5.80 11.86 17.11
N ALA A 341 -4.71 11.84 16.32
CA ALA A 341 -4.78 11.66 14.88
C ALA A 341 -5.22 10.24 14.51
N THR A 342 -4.71 9.22 15.20
CA THR A 342 -5.09 7.82 14.97
C THR A 342 -6.54 7.56 15.36
N GLU A 343 -7.00 8.06 16.51
CA GLU A 343 -8.41 7.98 16.91
C GLU A 343 -9.33 8.61 15.86
N ALA A 344 -9.00 9.82 15.39
CA ALA A 344 -9.78 10.52 14.38
C ALA A 344 -9.74 9.82 13.02
N ALA A 345 -8.61 9.23 12.64
CA ALA A 345 -8.46 8.46 11.41
C ALA A 345 -9.40 7.26 11.39
N TYR A 346 -9.37 6.45 12.44
CA TYR A 346 -10.11 5.20 12.50
C TYR A 346 -11.60 5.39 12.83
N ASN A 347 -11.97 6.43 13.60
CA ASN A 347 -13.36 6.69 13.93
C ASN A 347 -14.13 7.46 12.86
N GLU A 348 -13.46 8.39 12.12
CA GLU A 348 -14.15 9.33 11.23
C GLU A 348 -13.53 9.43 9.82
N GLY A 349 -12.34 8.83 9.60
CA GLY A 349 -11.54 9.06 8.38
C GLY A 349 -11.94 8.19 7.19
N GLU A 350 -12.72 7.13 7.39
CA GLU A 350 -13.05 6.13 6.37
C GLU A 350 -13.57 6.71 5.04
N PRO A 351 -14.52 7.68 5.00
CA PRO A 351 -14.98 8.23 3.73
C PRO A 351 -13.91 9.02 2.95
N TRP A 352 -12.92 9.56 3.65
CA TRP A 352 -11.79 10.23 3.00
C TRP A 352 -10.82 9.21 2.42
N LEU A 353 -10.57 8.13 3.15
CA LEU A 353 -9.71 7.04 2.71
C LEU A 353 -10.26 6.34 1.46
N ASP A 354 -11.57 6.05 1.43
CA ASP A 354 -12.20 5.43 0.27
C ASP A 354 -12.09 6.34 -0.98
N ALA A 355 -12.35 7.64 -0.81
CA ALA A 355 -12.18 8.61 -1.90
C ALA A 355 -10.71 8.74 -2.34
N LEU A 356 -9.76 8.62 -1.41
CA LEU A 356 -8.32 8.59 -1.72
C LEU A 356 -7.97 7.35 -2.55
N CYS A 357 -8.43 6.17 -2.15
CA CYS A 357 -8.19 4.93 -2.88
C CYS A 357 -8.71 5.01 -4.32
N ASP A 358 -9.92 5.54 -4.51
CA ASP A 358 -10.50 5.78 -5.84
C ASP A 358 -9.63 6.73 -6.68
N TYR A 359 -9.12 7.80 -6.07
CA TYR A 359 -8.27 8.77 -6.75
C TYR A 359 -6.90 8.18 -7.13
N LEU A 360 -6.28 7.44 -6.21
CA LEU A 360 -4.99 6.76 -6.45
C LEU A 360 -5.13 5.70 -7.56
N TRP A 361 -6.22 4.97 -7.57
CA TRP A 361 -6.52 4.03 -8.64
C TRP A 361 -6.61 4.72 -10.01
N GLN A 362 -7.31 5.86 -10.09
CA GLN A 362 -7.39 6.65 -11.31
C GLN A 362 -6.02 7.22 -11.73
N ASN A 363 -5.16 7.60 -10.76
CA ASN A 363 -3.79 8.01 -11.04
C ASN A 363 -2.99 6.85 -11.67
N TYR A 364 -3.11 5.65 -11.11
CA TYR A 364 -2.45 4.46 -11.67
C TYR A 364 -2.92 4.16 -13.09
N GLN A 365 -4.23 4.22 -13.36
CA GLN A 365 -4.77 4.03 -14.71
C GLN A 365 -4.22 5.08 -15.69
N SER A 366 -4.13 6.33 -15.27
CA SER A 366 -3.55 7.41 -16.09
C SER A 366 -2.05 7.17 -16.37
N LEU A 367 -1.31 6.64 -15.38
CA LEU A 367 0.09 6.25 -15.56
C LEU A 367 0.21 5.11 -16.57
N LEU A 368 -0.61 4.06 -16.47
CA LEU A 368 -0.57 2.94 -17.41
C LEU A 368 -0.85 3.38 -18.84
N SER A 369 -1.88 4.22 -19.04
CA SER A 369 -2.18 4.78 -20.38
C SER A 369 -1.01 5.57 -20.92
N PHE A 370 -0.35 6.38 -20.10
CA PHE A 370 0.82 7.16 -20.48
C PHE A 370 2.01 6.25 -20.86
N PHE A 371 2.28 5.21 -20.06
CA PHE A 371 3.36 4.26 -20.38
C PHE A 371 3.07 3.50 -21.68
N ALA A 372 1.81 3.10 -21.91
CA ALA A 372 1.40 2.44 -23.13
C ALA A 372 1.65 3.29 -24.38
N GLU A 373 1.45 4.59 -24.28
CA GLU A 373 1.59 5.53 -25.39
C GLU A 373 3.04 5.98 -25.58
N GLU A 374 3.75 6.33 -24.50
CA GLU A 374 5.03 7.04 -24.56
C GLU A 374 6.25 6.14 -24.30
N MET A 375 6.07 5.05 -23.55
CA MET A 375 7.15 4.15 -23.12
C MET A 375 6.73 2.67 -23.12
N PRO A 376 6.14 2.13 -24.21
CA PRO A 376 5.58 0.78 -24.25
C PRO A 376 6.61 -0.33 -23.99
N GLN A 377 7.91 -0.02 -24.11
CA GLN A 377 8.99 -0.97 -23.86
C GLN A 377 9.26 -1.19 -22.36
N LEU A 378 8.73 -0.35 -21.48
CA LEU A 378 8.96 -0.43 -20.04
C LEU A 378 7.77 -1.08 -19.32
N PRO A 379 7.89 -2.35 -18.91
CA PRO A 379 6.83 -3.02 -18.16
C PRO A 379 6.58 -2.38 -16.81
N VAL A 380 5.31 -2.24 -16.45
CA VAL A 380 4.85 -1.74 -15.15
C VAL A 380 4.20 -2.88 -14.39
N THR A 381 4.60 -3.09 -13.12
CA THR A 381 3.99 -4.11 -12.27
C THR A 381 2.53 -3.77 -11.95
N PRO A 382 1.61 -4.75 -11.96
CA PRO A 382 0.25 -4.54 -11.51
C PRO A 382 0.22 -3.97 -10.09
N LEU A 383 -0.48 -2.87 -9.89
CA LEU A 383 -0.63 -2.24 -8.59
C LEU A 383 -1.87 -2.78 -7.88
N GLU A 384 -1.73 -3.90 -7.18
CA GLU A 384 -2.80 -4.47 -6.35
C GLU A 384 -2.97 -3.70 -5.04
N GLY A 385 -1.87 -3.13 -4.52
CA GLY A 385 -1.85 -2.33 -3.29
C GLY A 385 -0.71 -1.32 -3.24
N THR A 386 -0.69 -0.50 -2.20
CA THR A 386 0.20 0.66 -2.03
C THR A 386 -0.12 1.81 -2.99
N TYR A 387 0.71 2.86 -3.03
CA TYR A 387 0.69 3.92 -4.05
C TYR A 387 2.07 4.09 -4.71
N LEU A 388 2.80 2.98 -4.73
CA LEU A 388 4.20 2.91 -5.15
C LEU A 388 4.29 1.99 -6.36
N VAL A 389 4.50 2.59 -7.53
CA VAL A 389 4.53 1.86 -8.80
C VAL A 389 5.94 1.38 -9.08
N TRP A 390 6.08 0.09 -9.41
CA TRP A 390 7.33 -0.57 -9.70
C TRP A 390 7.47 -0.73 -11.21
N VAL A 391 8.56 -0.23 -11.79
CA VAL A 391 8.78 -0.17 -13.24
C VAL A 391 10.06 -0.89 -13.60
N ASP A 392 9.98 -1.80 -14.55
CA ASP A 392 11.14 -2.48 -15.13
C ASP A 392 11.83 -1.57 -16.14
N ILE A 393 13.09 -1.24 -15.87
CA ILE A 393 13.91 -0.38 -16.71
C ILE A 393 15.02 -1.13 -17.44
N ARG A 394 15.07 -2.46 -17.32
CA ARG A 394 16.08 -3.29 -18.01
C ARG A 394 16.10 -3.06 -19.52
N PRO A 395 14.96 -2.79 -20.19
CA PRO A 395 14.96 -2.43 -21.61
C PRO A 395 15.72 -1.15 -21.95
N THR A 396 16.05 -0.29 -20.97
CA THR A 396 16.87 0.91 -21.25
C THR A 396 18.37 0.62 -21.32
N GLY A 397 18.81 -0.55 -20.88
CA GLY A 397 20.24 -0.90 -20.76
C GLY A 397 20.98 -0.09 -19.68
N LEU A 398 20.30 0.76 -18.90
CA LEU A 398 20.89 1.55 -17.83
C LEU A 398 20.73 0.83 -16.48
N SER A 399 21.70 1.04 -15.58
CA SER A 399 21.51 0.63 -14.19
C SER A 399 20.45 1.49 -13.49
N SER A 400 19.81 0.93 -12.44
CA SER A 400 18.79 1.61 -11.65
C SER A 400 19.29 2.96 -11.10
N ASP A 401 20.50 2.97 -10.55
CA ASP A 401 21.12 4.19 -10.00
C ASP A 401 21.47 5.20 -11.09
N ALA A 402 21.99 4.75 -12.23
CA ALA A 402 22.31 5.63 -13.35
C ALA A 402 21.06 6.31 -13.90
N LEU A 403 19.95 5.57 -14.04
CA LEU A 403 18.69 6.15 -14.51
C LEU A 403 18.10 7.10 -13.48
N ALA A 404 18.01 6.70 -12.21
CA ALA A 404 17.48 7.57 -11.14
C ALA A 404 18.25 8.90 -11.06
N MET A 405 19.58 8.84 -11.14
CA MET A 405 20.43 10.04 -11.15
C MET A 405 20.22 10.88 -12.42
N ARG A 406 20.07 10.25 -13.59
CA ARG A 406 19.80 10.93 -14.85
C ARG A 406 18.45 11.65 -14.83
N LEU A 407 17.41 10.99 -14.29
CA LEU A 407 16.08 11.57 -14.11
C LEU A 407 16.13 12.80 -13.17
N LEU A 408 16.87 12.69 -12.07
CA LEU A 408 17.04 13.81 -11.14
C LEU A 408 17.75 15.00 -11.82
N ARG A 409 18.88 14.77 -12.47
CA ARG A 409 19.74 15.86 -12.99
C ARG A 409 19.25 16.48 -14.29
N ARG A 410 18.61 15.70 -15.17
CA ARG A 410 18.16 16.17 -16.49
C ARG A 410 16.64 16.34 -16.60
N GLY A 411 15.89 15.47 -15.95
CA GLY A 411 14.43 15.52 -15.94
C GLY A 411 13.86 16.35 -14.81
N HIS A 412 14.68 16.67 -13.80
CA HIS A 412 14.22 17.27 -12.55
C HIS A 412 13.05 16.46 -11.94
N VAL A 413 13.18 15.11 -11.97
CA VAL A 413 12.26 14.17 -11.34
C VAL A 413 13.04 13.24 -10.44
N GLN A 414 12.63 13.14 -9.19
CA GLN A 414 13.28 12.26 -8.21
C GLN A 414 12.44 11.01 -7.99
N VAL A 415 13.00 9.85 -8.33
CA VAL A 415 12.43 8.52 -8.11
C VAL A 415 13.40 7.68 -7.28
N ASN A 416 12.94 6.55 -6.75
CA ASN A 416 13.84 5.63 -6.07
C ASN A 416 14.42 4.61 -7.04
N SER A 417 15.73 4.38 -6.89
CA SER A 417 16.43 3.25 -7.52
C SER A 417 15.99 1.92 -6.94
N GLY A 418 15.89 0.89 -7.77
CA GLY A 418 15.56 -0.47 -7.33
C GLY A 418 16.62 -1.11 -6.45
N THR A 419 17.89 -0.68 -6.57
CA THR A 419 19.00 -1.22 -5.78
C THR A 419 18.78 -1.10 -4.26
N MET A 420 18.14 -0.01 -3.81
CA MET A 420 17.84 0.17 -2.40
C MET A 420 16.85 -0.87 -1.83
N TYR A 421 16.09 -1.54 -2.70
CA TYR A 421 15.14 -2.61 -2.36
C TYR A 421 15.71 -4.01 -2.57
N GLY A 422 16.96 -4.09 -3.04
CA GLY A 422 17.63 -5.34 -3.38
C GLY A 422 17.33 -5.86 -4.80
N ALA A 423 16.94 -4.97 -5.73
CA ALA A 423 16.68 -5.34 -7.14
C ALA A 423 17.25 -4.31 -8.12
N GLU A 424 18.23 -4.72 -8.89
CA GLU A 424 18.76 -3.96 -10.03
C GLU A 424 17.82 -4.06 -11.24
N GLY A 425 17.78 -3.02 -12.07
CA GLY A 425 16.96 -2.98 -13.30
C GLY A 425 15.55 -2.46 -13.08
N PHE A 426 15.28 -1.80 -11.95
CA PHE A 426 13.95 -1.26 -11.61
C PHE A 426 14.06 0.15 -11.02
N ILE A 427 12.93 0.90 -11.11
CA ILE A 427 12.70 2.13 -10.38
C ILE A 427 11.32 2.08 -9.70
N ARG A 428 11.17 2.85 -8.60
CA ARG A 428 9.89 2.98 -7.89
C ARG A 428 9.38 4.41 -7.99
N ILE A 429 8.13 4.57 -8.42
CA ILE A 429 7.44 5.86 -8.62
C ILE A 429 6.30 5.98 -7.62
N ASN A 430 6.27 7.06 -6.84
CA ASN A 430 5.15 7.41 -5.95
C ASN A 430 4.12 8.21 -6.74
N ILE A 431 2.87 7.72 -6.79
CA ILE A 431 1.74 8.35 -7.50
C ILE A 431 0.74 9.08 -6.58
N ALA A 432 1.05 9.19 -5.29
CA ALA A 432 0.18 9.84 -4.30
C ALA A 432 0.37 11.37 -4.30
N CYS A 433 0.04 11.99 -5.41
CA CYS A 433 0.08 13.45 -5.64
C CYS A 433 -1.05 13.87 -6.60
N PRO A 434 -1.35 15.16 -6.73
CA PRO A 434 -2.28 15.66 -7.73
C PRO A 434 -1.96 15.11 -9.13
N ARG A 435 -2.98 14.72 -9.89
CA ARG A 435 -2.79 14.09 -11.20
C ARG A 435 -1.96 14.94 -12.15
N SER A 436 -2.18 16.26 -12.15
CA SER A 436 -1.39 17.18 -12.97
C SER A 436 0.10 17.12 -12.65
N GLN A 437 0.46 17.02 -11.37
CA GLN A 437 1.85 16.88 -10.93
C GLN A 437 2.43 15.53 -11.37
N MET A 438 1.68 14.44 -11.20
CA MET A 438 2.10 13.12 -11.64
C MET A 438 2.35 13.09 -13.14
N MET A 439 1.41 13.58 -13.95
CA MET A 439 1.53 13.58 -15.41
C MET A 439 2.71 14.43 -15.90
N GLU A 440 2.98 15.57 -15.26
CA GLU A 440 4.16 16.36 -15.57
C GLU A 440 5.45 15.61 -15.22
N GLY A 441 5.50 14.91 -14.08
CA GLY A 441 6.63 14.04 -13.72
C GLY A 441 6.84 12.93 -14.75
N LEU A 442 5.78 12.27 -15.18
CA LEU A 442 5.85 11.21 -16.20
C LEU A 442 6.33 11.73 -17.56
N ARG A 443 5.87 12.91 -17.99
CA ARG A 443 6.32 13.55 -19.22
C ARG A 443 7.84 13.81 -19.19
N ARG A 444 8.35 14.33 -18.09
CA ARG A 444 9.80 14.56 -17.90
C ARG A 444 10.58 13.26 -17.86
N ILE A 445 10.04 12.19 -17.27
CA ILE A 445 10.63 10.84 -17.30
C ILE A 445 10.75 10.37 -18.76
N ALA A 446 9.68 10.46 -19.55
CA ALA A 446 9.67 10.05 -20.95
C ALA A 446 10.68 10.83 -21.80
N GLU A 447 10.77 12.15 -21.62
CA GLU A 447 11.76 12.99 -22.34
C GLU A 447 13.21 12.57 -22.09
N VAL A 448 13.52 12.14 -20.86
CA VAL A 448 14.87 11.68 -20.49
C VAL A 448 15.18 10.28 -21.02
N ILE A 449 14.18 9.39 -21.06
CA ILE A 449 14.36 7.98 -21.41
C ILE A 449 14.27 7.75 -22.91
N ARG A 450 13.40 8.47 -23.63
CA ARG A 450 13.11 8.29 -25.06
C ARG A 450 14.37 8.19 -25.95
N PRO A 451 15.36 9.10 -25.86
CA PRO A 451 16.57 8.98 -26.71
C PRO A 451 17.35 7.68 -26.47
N THR A 452 17.26 7.11 -25.27
CA THR A 452 17.92 5.84 -24.96
C THR A 452 17.19 4.66 -25.58
N LEU A 453 15.86 4.66 -25.55
CA LEU A 453 15.03 3.61 -26.18
C LEU A 453 15.12 3.64 -27.70
N GLU A 454 15.12 4.83 -28.31
CA GLU A 454 15.28 5.02 -29.77
C GLU A 454 16.62 4.48 -30.26
N ALA A 455 17.73 4.85 -29.58
CA ALA A 455 19.06 4.37 -29.92
C ALA A 455 19.21 2.84 -29.82
N LEU A 456 18.53 2.21 -28.86
CA LEU A 456 18.54 0.75 -28.74
C LEU A 456 17.71 0.08 -29.83
N THR A 457 16.59 0.66 -30.25
CA THR A 457 15.75 0.16 -31.32
C THR A 457 16.53 0.22 -32.68
N GLU A 458 17.24 1.32 -32.93
CA GLU A 458 18.09 1.47 -34.11
C GLU A 458 19.27 0.48 -34.13
N ALA A 459 19.82 0.13 -32.96
CA ALA A 459 20.94 -0.80 -32.85
C ALA A 459 20.54 -2.27 -33.06
N ILE A 460 19.26 -2.60 -32.95
CA ILE A 460 18.70 -3.96 -33.11
C ILE A 460 18.12 -4.17 -34.52
N SER A 461 17.75 -3.08 -35.20
CA SER A 461 17.27 -3.08 -36.59
C SER A 461 18.43 -3.14 -37.60
#